data_a8864795e91981b87296eb6ff37bf3f5
#
_entry.id   a8864795e91981b87296eb6ff37bf3f5
#
_cell.length_a   1.000
_cell.length_b   1.000
_cell.length_c   1.000
_cell.angle_alpha   90.00
_cell.angle_beta   90.00
_cell.angle_gamma   90.00
#
_symmetry.space_group_name_H-M   'P 1'
#
loop_
_entity.id
_entity.type
_entity.pdbx_description
1 polymer ?
#
loop_
_entity_poly.entity_id
_entity_poly.type
_entity_poly.pdbx_seq_one_letter_code
_entity_poly.pdbx_strand_id
1 'polypeptide(L)'
;SVCLNLGVNKNVIKRSLKKFSGVQRRMTKIFSKDQNEFYDDYAHHPTEIRSILEGVKNVYKSKKIVSVFEPHRYSRVLSLKKEFAKSFKNSDTVLLCPLYEAGERKNRKYNQYDFAKSISKLSKTQVVIIKSQNDLNKFMKKNLKYNEIIIGMGAGSISKWMKELKTII
;
A
#
# COMPACT_ATOMS: atom_id res chain seq x y z
N SER A 1 2.99 11.68 28.82
CA SER A 1 2.11 11.85 27.65
C SER A 1 1.23 13.08 27.83
N VAL A 2 0.78 13.70 26.73
CA VAL A 2 -0.04 14.94 26.73
C VAL A 2 -1.26 14.82 27.65
N CYS A 3 -1.99 13.69 27.58
CA CYS A 3 -3.17 13.47 28.42
C CYS A 3 -2.87 13.54 29.95
N LEU A 4 -1.73 13.01 30.37
CA LEU A 4 -1.32 13.09 31.79
C LEU A 4 -1.01 14.52 32.20
N ASN A 5 -0.32 15.27 31.33
CA ASN A 5 -0.01 16.68 31.57
C ASN A 5 -1.26 17.56 31.61
N LEU A 6 -2.32 17.15 30.90
CA LEU A 6 -3.64 17.80 30.96
C LEU A 6 -4.52 17.31 32.13
N GLY A 7 -3.98 16.54 33.07
CA GLY A 7 -4.70 16.08 34.27
C GLY A 7 -5.66 14.93 34.05
N VAL A 8 -5.63 14.26 32.88
CA VAL A 8 -6.51 13.10 32.63
C VAL A 8 -6.08 11.93 33.49
N ASN A 9 -7.04 11.33 34.22
CA ASN A 9 -6.80 10.19 35.10
C ASN A 9 -6.18 9.01 34.35
N LYS A 10 -5.11 8.42 34.90
CA LYS A 10 -4.35 7.31 34.32
C LYS A 10 -5.22 6.09 33.98
N ASN A 11 -6.24 5.79 34.81
CA ASN A 11 -7.14 4.65 34.59
C ASN A 11 -8.10 4.91 33.41
N VAL A 12 -8.51 6.16 33.21
CA VAL A 12 -9.29 6.56 32.03
C VAL A 12 -8.45 6.37 30.75
N ILE A 13 -7.20 6.81 30.76
CA ILE A 13 -6.27 6.63 29.63
C ILE A 13 -6.09 5.14 29.33
N LYS A 14 -5.79 4.32 30.34
CA LYS A 14 -5.62 2.86 30.17
C LYS A 14 -6.88 2.20 29.57
N ARG A 15 -8.06 2.55 30.08
CA ARG A 15 -9.35 2.00 29.60
C ARG A 15 -9.62 2.42 28.14
N SER A 16 -9.34 3.67 27.79
CA SER A 16 -9.51 4.18 26.43
C SER A 16 -8.54 3.51 25.45
N LEU A 17 -7.27 3.34 25.84
CA LEU A 17 -6.28 2.63 25.03
C LEU A 17 -6.64 1.15 24.79
N LYS A 18 -7.23 0.48 25.78
CA LYS A 18 -7.72 -0.90 25.62
C LYS A 18 -8.86 -1.01 24.60
N LYS A 19 -9.66 0.04 24.44
CA LYS A 19 -10.78 0.09 23.49
C LYS A 19 -10.35 0.63 22.10
N PHE A 20 -9.12 1.11 21.98
CA PHE A 20 -8.62 1.68 20.75
C PHE A 20 -8.33 0.56 19.74
N SER A 21 -9.09 0.53 18.66
CA SER A 21 -9.01 -0.47 17.58
C SER A 21 -8.01 -0.11 16.46
N GLY A 22 -7.19 0.91 16.71
CA GLY A 22 -6.23 1.41 15.71
C GLY A 22 -6.80 2.54 14.83
N VAL A 23 -5.95 3.05 13.96
CA VAL A 23 -6.32 4.07 12.96
C VAL A 23 -6.64 3.35 11.66
N GLN A 24 -7.75 3.72 11.03
CA GLN A 24 -8.09 3.18 9.71
C GLN A 24 -6.98 3.46 8.69
N ARG A 25 -6.83 2.56 7.71
CA ARG A 25 -5.81 2.63 6.66
C ARG A 25 -4.37 2.67 7.23
N ARG A 26 -4.11 1.91 8.30
CA ARG A 26 -2.79 1.61 8.86
C ARG A 26 -2.69 0.10 9.05
N MET A 27 -2.24 -0.60 8.00
CA MET A 27 -2.24 -2.07 7.91
C MET A 27 -3.60 -2.66 8.35
N THR A 28 -4.69 -2.03 7.90
CA THR A 28 -6.05 -2.47 8.24
C THR A 28 -6.39 -3.69 7.40
N LYS A 29 -6.62 -4.83 8.06
CA LYS A 29 -7.08 -6.04 7.37
C LYS A 29 -8.50 -5.84 6.82
N ILE A 30 -8.68 -6.04 5.51
CA ILE A 30 -9.97 -5.87 4.83
C ILE A 30 -10.73 -7.20 4.85
N PHE A 31 -10.10 -8.27 4.38
CA PHE A 31 -10.64 -9.62 4.36
C PHE A 31 -9.53 -10.66 4.16
N SER A 32 -9.92 -11.94 4.23
CA SER A 32 -9.06 -13.07 3.86
C SER A 32 -9.81 -14.00 2.91
N LYS A 33 -9.09 -14.64 1.99
CA LYS A 33 -9.62 -15.67 1.10
C LYS A 33 -8.50 -16.65 0.71
N ASP A 34 -8.77 -17.95 0.80
CA ASP A 34 -7.83 -19.01 0.37
C ASP A 34 -6.40 -18.81 0.94
N GLN A 35 -6.29 -18.55 2.26
CA GLN A 35 -5.06 -18.19 2.99
C GLN A 35 -4.37 -16.89 2.54
N ASN A 36 -4.95 -16.18 1.60
CA ASN A 36 -4.53 -14.83 1.24
C ASN A 36 -5.12 -13.80 2.20
N GLU A 37 -4.35 -12.79 2.51
CA GLU A 37 -4.76 -11.71 3.40
C GLU A 37 -4.64 -10.37 2.70
N PHE A 38 -5.72 -9.59 2.75
CA PHE A 38 -5.84 -8.29 2.08
C PHE A 38 -5.84 -7.16 3.08
N TYR A 39 -4.94 -6.22 2.88
CA TYR A 39 -4.73 -5.06 3.74
C TYR A 39 -4.86 -3.74 3.00
N ASP A 40 -5.29 -2.70 3.72
CA ASP A 40 -5.34 -1.31 3.27
C ASP A 40 -4.37 -0.48 4.12
N ASP A 41 -3.50 0.27 3.45
CA ASP A 41 -2.59 1.19 4.09
C ASP A 41 -2.54 2.54 3.38
N TYR A 42 -2.39 3.60 4.15
CA TYR A 42 -2.32 4.97 3.64
C TYR A 42 -0.93 5.35 3.10
N ALA A 43 0.05 4.46 3.20
CA ALA A 43 1.43 4.73 2.78
C ALA A 43 1.50 5.23 1.33
N HIS A 44 2.02 6.40 1.17
CA HIS A 44 2.15 7.11 -0.11
C HIS A 44 3.47 7.89 -0.21
N HIS A 45 4.38 7.69 0.73
CA HIS A 45 5.75 8.21 0.75
C HIS A 45 6.76 7.06 0.74
N PRO A 46 7.95 7.19 0.10
CA PRO A 46 8.94 6.11 0.01
C PRO A 46 9.32 5.49 1.35
N THR A 47 9.48 6.33 2.38
CA THR A 47 9.83 5.87 3.73
C THR A 47 8.72 5.03 4.36
N GLU A 48 7.44 5.44 4.19
CA GLU A 48 6.28 4.71 4.70
C GLU A 48 6.18 3.33 4.03
N ILE A 49 6.26 3.28 2.69
CA ILE A 49 6.21 2.04 1.91
C ILE A 49 7.29 1.06 2.37
N ARG A 50 8.53 1.54 2.50
CA ARG A 50 9.65 0.72 2.93
C ARG A 50 9.42 0.16 4.33
N SER A 51 9.01 1.00 5.29
CA SER A 51 8.78 0.60 6.68
C SER A 51 7.68 -0.46 6.80
N ILE A 52 6.58 -0.29 6.04
CA ILE A 52 5.48 -1.26 6.01
C ILE A 52 5.93 -2.59 5.43
N LEU A 53 6.56 -2.58 4.27
CA LEU A 53 7.01 -3.81 3.61
C LEU A 53 8.07 -4.55 4.43
N GLU A 54 8.95 -3.84 5.12
CA GLU A 54 9.91 -4.41 6.05
C GLU A 54 9.22 -5.05 7.27
N GLY A 55 8.28 -4.35 7.88
CA GLY A 55 7.48 -4.87 8.99
C GLY A 55 6.70 -6.13 8.59
N VAL A 56 6.02 -6.10 7.44
CA VAL A 56 5.27 -7.25 6.91
C VAL A 56 6.19 -8.43 6.60
N LYS A 57 7.36 -8.20 6.00
CA LYS A 57 8.33 -9.26 5.71
C LYS A 57 8.87 -9.93 6.97
N ASN A 58 9.06 -9.17 8.04
CA ASN A 58 9.51 -9.69 9.33
C ASN A 58 8.47 -10.58 10.00
N VAL A 59 7.19 -10.23 9.87
CA VAL A 59 6.06 -11.00 10.45
C VAL A 59 5.71 -12.22 9.59
N TYR A 60 5.62 -12.03 8.28
CA TYR A 60 5.16 -13.06 7.33
C TYR A 60 6.31 -13.62 6.49
N LYS A 61 7.28 -14.25 7.13
CA LYS A 61 8.53 -14.74 6.50
C LYS A 61 8.31 -15.68 5.32
N SER A 62 7.27 -16.51 5.37
CA SER A 62 6.97 -17.55 4.35
C SER A 62 5.96 -17.11 3.29
N LYS A 63 5.28 -15.97 3.48
CA LYS A 63 4.28 -15.48 2.52
C LYS A 63 4.91 -14.60 1.44
N LYS A 64 4.33 -14.67 0.24
CA LYS A 64 4.64 -13.72 -0.83
C LYS A 64 3.92 -12.40 -0.58
N ILE A 65 4.59 -11.29 -0.89
CA ILE A 65 4.06 -9.94 -0.69
C ILE A 65 3.74 -9.32 -2.05
N VAL A 66 2.47 -9.01 -2.25
CA VAL A 66 1.96 -8.30 -3.44
C VAL A 66 1.58 -6.89 -3.03
N SER A 67 2.32 -5.91 -3.53
CA SER A 67 2.05 -4.49 -3.31
C SER A 67 1.16 -3.93 -4.40
N VAL A 68 -0.05 -3.44 -4.06
CA VAL A 68 -0.92 -2.71 -4.98
C VAL A 68 -0.73 -1.23 -4.70
N PHE A 69 0.08 -0.56 -5.52
CA PHE A 69 0.53 0.80 -5.23
C PHE A 69 -0.10 1.83 -6.16
N GLU A 70 -0.77 2.82 -5.56
CA GLU A 70 -1.29 4.01 -6.25
C GLU A 70 -0.36 5.20 -5.95
N PRO A 71 0.48 5.62 -6.92
CA PRO A 71 1.29 6.83 -6.77
C PRO A 71 0.40 8.05 -6.57
N HIS A 72 0.82 8.98 -5.72
CA HIS A 72 0.02 10.14 -5.34
C HIS A 72 0.80 11.43 -5.60
N ARG A 73 0.27 12.30 -6.47
CA ARG A 73 0.82 13.57 -6.96
C ARG A 73 2.02 13.42 -7.89
N TYR A 74 1.97 14.08 -9.03
CA TYR A 74 3.09 14.13 -9.98
C TYR A 74 4.35 14.75 -9.37
N SER A 75 4.21 15.86 -8.64
CA SER A 75 5.32 16.56 -7.98
C SER A 75 6.10 15.64 -7.06
N ARG A 76 5.40 14.89 -6.20
CA ARG A 76 6.04 13.95 -5.26
C ARG A 76 6.74 12.81 -5.96
N VAL A 77 6.08 12.18 -6.94
CA VAL A 77 6.68 11.03 -7.63
C VAL A 77 7.90 11.45 -8.43
N LEU A 78 7.87 12.62 -9.06
CA LEU A 78 9.00 13.12 -9.85
C LEU A 78 10.18 13.51 -8.96
N SER A 79 9.93 14.21 -7.83
CA SER A 79 10.99 14.64 -6.91
C SER A 79 11.64 13.47 -6.16
N LEU A 80 10.88 12.40 -5.85
CA LEU A 80 11.34 11.26 -5.07
C LEU A 80 11.42 9.96 -5.90
N LYS A 81 11.58 10.06 -7.22
CA LYS A 81 11.52 8.91 -8.14
C LYS A 81 12.48 7.79 -7.74
N LYS A 82 13.72 8.14 -7.39
CA LYS A 82 14.76 7.18 -7.03
C LYS A 82 14.45 6.50 -5.69
N GLU A 83 13.95 7.24 -4.72
CA GLU A 83 13.55 6.76 -3.40
C GLU A 83 12.35 5.81 -3.51
N PHE A 84 11.32 6.17 -4.27
CA PHE A 84 10.20 5.27 -4.58
C PHE A 84 10.66 3.99 -5.24
N ALA A 85 11.53 4.10 -6.25
CA ALA A 85 12.01 2.96 -6.99
C ALA A 85 12.81 1.96 -6.11
N LYS A 86 13.32 2.38 -4.96
CA LYS A 86 14.02 1.54 -3.98
C LYS A 86 13.13 1.02 -2.84
N SER A 87 11.88 1.51 -2.73
CA SER A 87 11.04 1.24 -1.57
C SER A 87 10.40 -0.14 -1.57
N PHE A 88 10.37 -0.84 -2.70
CA PHE A 88 9.67 -2.11 -2.88
C PHE A 88 10.57 -3.36 -2.79
N LYS A 89 11.76 -3.26 -2.20
CA LYS A 89 12.72 -4.38 -2.11
C LYS A 89 12.16 -5.62 -1.40
N ASN A 90 11.23 -5.41 -0.48
CA ASN A 90 10.59 -6.50 0.29
C ASN A 90 9.24 -6.94 -0.33
N SER A 91 8.91 -6.48 -1.54
CA SER A 91 7.74 -6.92 -2.29
C SER A 91 8.16 -7.92 -3.38
N ASP A 92 7.45 -9.04 -3.48
CA ASP A 92 7.68 -10.03 -4.55
C ASP A 92 7.08 -9.55 -5.88
N THR A 93 5.93 -8.85 -5.82
CA THR A 93 5.27 -8.26 -6.99
C THR A 93 4.70 -6.88 -6.64
N VAL A 94 4.86 -5.92 -7.54
CA VAL A 94 4.25 -4.59 -7.45
C VAL A 94 3.23 -4.43 -8.58
N LEU A 95 1.98 -4.22 -8.22
CA LEU A 95 0.93 -3.81 -9.14
C LEU A 95 0.86 -2.29 -9.11
N LEU A 96 1.45 -1.66 -10.14
CA LEU A 96 1.54 -0.20 -10.23
C LEU A 96 0.28 0.36 -10.85
N CYS A 97 -0.58 0.95 -10.04
CA CYS A 97 -1.82 1.59 -10.43
C CYS A 97 -1.59 2.96 -11.09
N PRO A 98 -2.61 3.56 -11.74
CA PRO A 98 -2.54 4.92 -12.22
C PRO A 98 -2.20 5.89 -11.09
N LEU A 99 -1.51 6.99 -11.44
CA LEU A 99 -1.21 8.04 -10.48
C LEU A 99 -2.49 8.81 -10.11
N TYR A 100 -2.71 8.98 -8.82
CA TYR A 100 -3.78 9.83 -8.29
C TYR A 100 -3.29 11.28 -8.24
N GLU A 101 -3.93 12.15 -9.00
CA GLU A 101 -3.47 13.53 -9.25
C GLU A 101 -3.60 14.46 -8.04
N ALA A 102 -4.60 14.24 -7.16
CA ALA A 102 -4.85 15.05 -5.96
C ALA A 102 -4.91 16.56 -6.25
N GLY A 103 -5.58 16.94 -7.33
CA GLY A 103 -5.74 18.34 -7.75
C GLY A 103 -4.57 18.92 -8.55
N GLU A 104 -3.50 18.18 -8.77
CA GLU A 104 -2.41 18.62 -9.64
C GLU A 104 -2.80 18.48 -11.12
N ARG A 105 -2.34 19.42 -11.96
CA ARG A 105 -2.45 19.28 -13.41
C ARG A 105 -1.51 18.18 -13.91
N LYS A 106 -1.97 17.43 -14.92
CA LYS A 106 -1.18 16.37 -15.54
C LYS A 106 0.21 16.87 -15.93
N ASN A 107 1.25 16.19 -15.46
CA ASN A 107 2.63 16.53 -15.76
C ASN A 107 3.19 15.56 -16.80
N ARG A 108 3.52 16.07 -18.00
CA ARG A 108 4.05 15.28 -19.12
C ARG A 108 5.42 14.63 -18.85
N LYS A 109 6.15 15.07 -17.81
CA LYS A 109 7.43 14.45 -17.40
C LYS A 109 7.23 13.11 -16.69
N TYR A 110 6.00 12.83 -16.18
CA TYR A 110 5.70 11.54 -15.59
C TYR A 110 5.29 10.54 -16.66
N ASN A 111 5.99 9.41 -16.68
CA ASN A 111 5.66 8.25 -17.49
C ASN A 111 5.57 7.02 -16.58
N GLN A 112 4.42 6.35 -16.58
CA GLN A 112 4.17 5.20 -15.72
C GLN A 112 5.07 4.00 -16.07
N TYR A 113 5.37 3.79 -17.35
CA TYR A 113 6.25 2.70 -17.79
C TYR A 113 7.70 2.91 -17.34
N ASP A 114 8.21 4.13 -17.46
CA ASP A 114 9.54 4.49 -17.00
C ASP A 114 9.66 4.38 -15.48
N PHE A 115 8.57 4.71 -14.77
CA PHE A 115 8.51 4.57 -13.32
C PHE A 115 8.49 3.09 -12.93
N ALA A 116 7.67 2.26 -13.58
CA ALA A 116 7.64 0.81 -13.40
C ALA A 116 9.01 0.17 -13.64
N LYS A 117 9.68 0.54 -14.74
CA LYS A 117 11.04 0.08 -15.08
C LYS A 117 12.05 0.46 -13.99
N SER A 118 11.93 1.68 -13.44
CA SER A 118 12.80 2.15 -12.36
C SER A 118 12.59 1.34 -11.08
N ILE A 119 11.34 1.04 -10.70
CA ILE A 119 11.00 0.19 -9.55
C ILE A 119 11.58 -1.21 -9.75
N SER A 120 11.30 -1.84 -10.90
CA SER A 120 11.79 -3.19 -11.20
C SER A 120 13.31 -3.28 -11.09
N LYS A 121 14.02 -2.30 -11.66
CA LYS A 121 15.49 -2.26 -11.63
C LYS A 121 16.07 -2.07 -10.23
N LEU A 122 15.55 -1.10 -9.46
CA LEU A 122 16.16 -0.68 -8.19
C LEU A 122 15.66 -1.48 -6.98
N SER A 123 14.45 -2.00 -7.02
CA SER A 123 13.91 -2.91 -6.00
C SER A 123 14.12 -4.39 -6.33
N LYS A 124 14.52 -4.72 -7.57
CA LYS A 124 14.70 -6.11 -8.04
C LYS A 124 13.41 -6.94 -7.86
N THR A 125 12.27 -6.34 -8.14
CA THR A 125 10.94 -6.94 -8.01
C THR A 125 10.19 -6.93 -9.34
N GLN A 126 9.26 -7.87 -9.51
CA GLN A 126 8.36 -7.87 -10.65
C GLN A 126 7.39 -6.69 -10.54
N VAL A 127 7.21 -5.94 -11.65
CA VAL A 127 6.23 -4.85 -11.71
C VAL A 127 5.25 -5.08 -12.84
N VAL A 128 3.96 -5.03 -12.51
CA VAL A 128 2.85 -5.13 -13.47
C VAL A 128 2.11 -3.79 -13.48
N ILE A 129 1.88 -3.24 -14.65
CA ILE A 129 1.14 -1.99 -14.81
C ILE A 129 -0.36 -2.31 -14.83
N ILE A 130 -1.09 -1.68 -13.94
CA ILE A 130 -2.55 -1.71 -13.84
C ILE A 130 -3.08 -0.38 -14.40
N LYS A 131 -3.97 -0.44 -15.38
CA LYS A 131 -4.49 0.76 -16.05
C LYS A 131 -5.82 1.25 -15.45
N SER A 132 -6.54 0.37 -14.77
CA SER A 132 -7.86 0.65 -14.20
C SER A 132 -8.18 -0.33 -13.07
N GLN A 133 -9.22 -0.02 -12.30
CA GLN A 133 -9.77 -0.96 -11.32
C GLN A 133 -10.18 -2.29 -11.95
N ASN A 134 -10.77 -2.26 -13.15
CA ASN A 134 -11.16 -3.47 -13.85
C ASN A 134 -9.95 -4.35 -14.23
N ASP A 135 -8.82 -3.74 -14.58
CA ASP A 135 -7.58 -4.48 -14.83
C ASP A 135 -7.04 -5.11 -13.54
N LEU A 136 -7.12 -4.40 -12.40
CA LEU A 136 -6.77 -4.96 -11.10
C LEU A 136 -7.65 -6.19 -10.78
N ASN A 137 -8.95 -6.06 -10.98
CA ASN A 137 -9.90 -7.15 -10.74
C ASN A 137 -9.60 -8.38 -11.61
N LYS A 138 -9.36 -8.18 -12.91
CA LYS A 138 -8.98 -9.24 -13.85
C LYS A 138 -7.65 -9.88 -13.44
N PHE A 139 -6.67 -9.06 -13.07
CA PHE A 139 -5.37 -9.55 -12.63
C PHE A 139 -5.50 -10.43 -11.39
N MET A 140 -6.23 -9.98 -10.37
CA MET A 140 -6.45 -10.72 -9.12
C MET A 140 -7.16 -12.04 -9.38
N LYS A 141 -8.25 -12.05 -10.16
CA LYS A 141 -8.96 -13.29 -10.51
C LYS A 141 -8.06 -14.34 -11.17
N LYS A 142 -7.15 -13.90 -12.04
CA LYS A 142 -6.33 -14.79 -12.87
C LYS A 142 -5.02 -15.22 -12.21
N ASN A 143 -4.39 -14.32 -11.41
CA ASN A 143 -3.01 -14.47 -11.00
C ASN A 143 -2.81 -14.55 -9.48
N LEU A 144 -3.88 -14.42 -8.68
CA LEU A 144 -3.79 -14.60 -7.24
C LEU A 144 -3.33 -16.03 -6.94
N LYS A 145 -2.26 -16.13 -6.19
CA LYS A 145 -1.70 -17.40 -5.77
C LYS A 145 -2.16 -17.74 -4.35
N TYR A 146 -1.71 -18.86 -3.87
CA TYR A 146 -1.98 -19.31 -2.52
C TYR A 146 -0.96 -18.70 -1.54
N ASN A 147 -1.42 -18.35 -0.34
CA ASN A 147 -0.58 -17.89 0.77
C ASN A 147 0.18 -16.58 0.49
N GLU A 148 -0.55 -15.57 -0.02
CA GLU A 148 -0.02 -14.23 -0.30
C GLU A 148 -0.55 -13.18 0.69
N ILE A 149 0.24 -12.13 0.91
CA ILE A 149 -0.18 -10.88 1.56
C ILE A 149 -0.33 -9.82 0.49
N ILE A 150 -1.55 -9.30 0.33
CA ILE A 150 -1.87 -8.27 -0.66
C ILE A 150 -2.09 -6.95 0.08
N ILE A 151 -1.29 -5.93 -0.22
CA ILE A 151 -1.33 -4.65 0.48
C ILE A 151 -1.65 -3.54 -0.52
N GLY A 152 -2.82 -2.92 -0.38
CA GLY A 152 -3.15 -1.69 -1.08
C GLY A 152 -2.48 -0.50 -0.39
N MET A 153 -1.64 0.23 -1.11
CA MET A 153 -0.89 1.39 -0.59
C MET A 153 -1.16 2.62 -1.43
N GLY A 154 -1.57 3.72 -0.78
CA GLY A 154 -1.84 4.99 -1.45
C GLY A 154 -2.80 5.87 -0.66
N ALA A 155 -2.85 7.16 -0.99
CA ALA A 155 -3.68 8.16 -0.32
C ALA A 155 -4.97 8.51 -1.09
N GLY A 156 -5.18 7.94 -2.27
CA GLY A 156 -6.32 8.21 -3.15
C GLY A 156 -7.37 7.10 -3.17
N SER A 157 -7.69 6.63 -4.38
CA SER A 157 -8.79 5.71 -4.65
C SER A 157 -8.50 4.24 -4.31
N ILE A 158 -7.25 3.87 -4.12
CA ILE A 158 -6.84 2.47 -3.95
C ILE A 158 -7.55 1.76 -2.79
N SER A 159 -7.83 2.46 -1.70
CA SER A 159 -8.57 1.91 -0.55
C SER A 159 -9.95 1.38 -0.96
N LYS A 160 -10.66 2.12 -1.82
CA LYS A 160 -11.96 1.71 -2.38
C LYS A 160 -11.78 0.47 -3.26
N TRP A 161 -10.82 0.49 -4.18
CA TRP A 161 -10.54 -0.64 -5.07
C TRP A 161 -10.24 -1.93 -4.30
N MET A 162 -9.42 -1.84 -3.27
CA MET A 162 -9.07 -2.98 -2.42
C MET A 162 -10.28 -3.56 -1.68
N LYS A 163 -11.18 -2.70 -1.16
CA LYS A 163 -12.41 -3.14 -0.47
C LYS A 163 -13.38 -3.86 -1.41
N GLU A 164 -13.51 -3.37 -2.64
CA GLU A 164 -14.39 -3.96 -3.65
C GLU A 164 -13.89 -5.33 -4.16
N LEU A 165 -12.59 -5.63 -4.05
CA LEU A 165 -12.07 -6.96 -4.37
C LEU A 165 -12.77 -8.08 -3.60
N LYS A 166 -13.22 -7.83 -2.36
CA LYS A 166 -13.93 -8.82 -1.53
C LYS A 166 -15.15 -9.44 -2.22
N THR A 167 -15.84 -8.67 -3.06
CA THR A 167 -17.05 -9.13 -3.79
C THR A 167 -16.73 -9.68 -5.17
N ILE A 168 -15.47 -9.53 -5.63
CA ILE A 168 -15.07 -9.80 -7.00
C ILE A 168 -14.31 -11.15 -7.13
N ILE A 169 -13.45 -11.43 -6.15
CA ILE A 169 -12.58 -12.61 -6.12
C ILE A 169 -13.08 -13.73 -5.23
#